data_ac42faf665828aa07e285fba9ff3b12e
#
_entry.id   ac42faf665828aa07e285fba9ff3b12e
#
_cell.length_a   1.000
_cell.length_b   1.000
_cell.length_c   1.000
_cell.angle_alpha   90.00
_cell.angle_beta   90.00
_cell.angle_gamma   90.00
#
_symmetry.space_group_name_H-M   'P 1'
#
loop_
_entity.id
_entity.type
_entity.pdbx_description
1 polymer ?
#
loop_
_entity_poly.entity_id
_entity_poly.type
_entity_poly.pdbx_seq_one_letter_code
_entity_poly.pdbx_strand_id
1 'polypeptide(L)'
;MTDITSLQNERVKYVVKLRGDKRQRQRDGVMLVEGRYELELALASGLRPREVFLCEELSAGPPAALLDPLPATVTRAVFEKMSYRDNPDGWLAIVPAPHRILDSFPLSPAPLLILAESVEKPGNLGAILRTADAAGVDGLLVCDPRVDLSNPNIVRASRGTLFTVPAVETTSGEALAWLRANRIRVLAATPHTDILYTDADLRQPVCIAVGTEDEGLTDFWLDNADLKVKIPMMGKVNSLNVSTSTAIILYEAVRQRAGKGELK
;
A
#
# COMPACT_ATOMS: atom_id res chain seq x y z
N MET A 1 32.24 16.71 1.93
CA MET A 1 32.62 16.67 0.47
C MET A 1 31.54 15.88 -0.22
N THR A 2 30.93 16.41 -1.29
CA THR A 2 29.82 15.74 -1.99
C THR A 2 30.35 14.55 -2.79
N ASP A 3 29.81 13.35 -2.54
CA ASP A 3 30.36 12.11 -3.11
C ASP A 3 29.99 11.91 -4.59
N ILE A 4 28.77 12.35 -5.00
CA ILE A 4 28.25 12.17 -6.35
C ILE A 4 27.81 13.51 -6.94
N THR A 5 28.50 13.96 -7.98
CA THR A 5 28.26 15.22 -8.68
C THR A 5 27.83 15.01 -10.13
N SER A 6 28.04 13.82 -10.69
CA SER A 6 27.78 13.51 -12.10
C SER A 6 26.44 12.81 -12.31
N LEU A 7 25.63 13.34 -13.21
CA LEU A 7 24.39 12.70 -13.68
C LEU A 7 24.64 11.37 -14.43
N GLN A 8 25.90 11.13 -14.86
CA GLN A 8 26.28 9.92 -15.56
C GLN A 8 26.82 8.82 -14.62
N ASN A 9 26.87 9.09 -13.31
CA ASN A 9 27.27 8.09 -12.33
C ASN A 9 26.36 6.84 -12.39
N GLU A 10 26.94 5.66 -12.34
CA GLU A 10 26.21 4.38 -12.49
C GLU A 10 25.16 4.18 -11.40
N ARG A 11 25.41 4.64 -10.17
CA ARG A 11 24.44 4.60 -9.07
C ARG A 11 23.21 5.45 -9.37
N VAL A 12 23.42 6.65 -9.97
CA VAL A 12 22.32 7.55 -10.40
C VAL A 12 21.49 6.91 -11.51
N LYS A 13 22.15 6.33 -12.52
CA LYS A 13 21.46 5.60 -13.60
C LYS A 13 20.66 4.44 -13.07
N TYR A 14 21.18 3.72 -12.09
CA TYR A 14 20.50 2.59 -11.46
C TYR A 14 19.22 3.04 -10.74
N VAL A 15 19.28 4.10 -9.92
CA VAL A 15 18.09 4.68 -9.28
C VAL A 15 17.03 5.09 -10.31
N VAL A 16 17.45 5.81 -11.37
CA VAL A 16 16.55 6.22 -12.46
C VAL A 16 15.90 5.01 -13.12
N LYS A 17 16.64 3.92 -13.31
CA LYS A 17 16.12 2.67 -13.86
C LYS A 17 15.11 2.02 -12.92
N LEU A 18 15.43 1.89 -11.64
CA LEU A 18 14.51 1.32 -10.63
C LEU A 18 13.20 2.10 -10.54
N ARG A 19 13.23 3.42 -10.75
CA ARG A 19 12.04 4.28 -10.73
C ARG A 19 10.99 3.86 -11.76
N GLY A 20 11.42 3.52 -12.97
CA GLY A 20 10.52 3.21 -14.11
C GLY A 20 10.36 1.73 -14.44
N ASP A 21 11.28 0.88 -14.04
CA ASP A 21 11.36 -0.51 -14.50
C ASP A 21 10.93 -1.51 -13.40
N LYS A 22 9.68 -1.99 -13.50
CA LYS A 22 9.13 -3.03 -12.62
C LYS A 22 9.99 -4.31 -12.64
N ARG A 23 10.43 -4.74 -13.85
CA ARG A 23 11.20 -5.99 -13.99
C ARG A 23 12.56 -5.87 -13.29
N GLN A 24 13.18 -4.67 -13.35
CA GLN A 24 14.43 -4.42 -12.66
C GLN A 24 14.23 -4.52 -11.14
N ARG A 25 13.19 -3.87 -10.58
CA ARG A 25 12.89 -3.95 -9.14
C ARG A 25 12.66 -5.38 -8.66
N GLN A 26 11.84 -6.13 -9.41
CA GLN A 26 11.53 -7.53 -9.10
C GLN A 26 12.76 -8.43 -9.16
N ARG A 27 13.57 -8.31 -10.23
CA ARG A 27 14.81 -9.11 -10.38
C ARG A 27 15.79 -8.88 -9.26
N ASP A 28 15.96 -7.63 -8.84
CA ASP A 28 16.93 -7.26 -7.82
C ASP A 28 16.35 -7.35 -6.40
N GLY A 29 15.04 -7.59 -6.27
CA GLY A 29 14.35 -7.68 -4.98
C GLY A 29 14.42 -6.38 -4.19
N VAL A 30 14.29 -5.22 -4.86
CA VAL A 30 14.42 -3.90 -4.24
C VAL A 30 13.30 -2.96 -4.63
N MET A 31 13.17 -1.89 -3.85
CA MET A 31 12.30 -0.77 -4.15
C MET A 31 12.96 0.55 -3.77
N LEU A 32 12.42 1.66 -4.30
CA LEU A 32 12.83 3.00 -3.94
C LEU A 32 11.92 3.57 -2.86
N VAL A 33 12.55 4.17 -1.87
CA VAL A 33 11.89 4.96 -0.82
C VAL A 33 12.43 6.37 -0.91
N GLU A 34 11.58 7.32 -1.25
CA GLU A 34 11.91 8.73 -1.27
C GLU A 34 11.08 9.45 -0.21
N GLY A 35 11.74 10.26 0.57
CA GLY A 35 11.18 11.02 1.67
C GLY A 35 11.69 10.53 3.02
N ARG A 36 12.05 11.52 3.86
CA ARG A 36 12.55 11.26 5.22
C ARG A 36 11.56 10.45 6.04
N TYR A 37 10.28 10.84 6.02
CA TYR A 37 9.23 10.18 6.80
C TYR A 37 8.98 8.73 6.33
N GLU A 38 8.91 8.52 5.03
CA GLU A 38 8.74 7.19 4.45
C GLU A 38 9.94 6.28 4.75
N LEU A 39 11.15 6.86 4.76
CA LEU A 39 12.37 6.14 5.14
C LEU A 39 12.35 5.77 6.63
N GLU A 40 11.91 6.67 7.51
CA GLU A 40 11.74 6.39 8.94
C GLU A 40 10.79 5.20 9.19
N LEU A 41 9.66 5.14 8.48
CA LEU A 41 8.73 4.01 8.58
C LEU A 41 9.34 2.71 8.05
N ALA A 42 10.08 2.76 6.94
CA ALA A 42 10.78 1.59 6.42
C ALA A 42 11.81 1.06 7.41
N LEU A 43 12.60 1.94 8.03
CA LEU A 43 13.59 1.57 9.05
C LEU A 43 12.91 1.00 10.32
N ALA A 44 11.83 1.62 10.76
CA ALA A 44 11.05 1.16 11.92
C ALA A 44 10.43 -0.23 11.69
N SER A 45 10.12 -0.58 10.45
CA SER A 45 9.64 -1.93 10.07
C SER A 45 10.75 -2.99 10.03
N GLY A 46 12.00 -2.62 10.32
CA GLY A 46 13.17 -3.51 10.32
C GLY A 46 13.87 -3.63 8.97
N LEU A 47 13.46 -2.89 7.95
CA LEU A 47 14.15 -2.87 6.67
C LEU A 47 15.50 -2.16 6.80
N ARG A 48 16.53 -2.76 6.20
CA ARG A 48 17.86 -2.15 6.12
C ARG A 48 18.11 -1.69 4.69
N PRO A 49 18.37 -0.39 4.46
CA PRO A 49 18.69 0.11 3.13
C PRO A 49 19.94 -0.58 2.57
N ARG A 50 19.95 -0.86 1.27
CA ARG A 50 21.18 -1.24 0.57
C ARG A 50 22.04 -0.02 0.28
N GLU A 51 21.37 1.11 0.06
CA GLU A 51 22.00 2.37 -0.29
C GLU A 51 21.10 3.54 0.09
N VAL A 52 21.70 4.63 0.56
CA VAL A 52 21.00 5.87 0.91
C VAL A 52 21.68 7.03 0.22
N PHE A 53 20.89 7.95 -0.31
CA PHE A 53 21.35 9.19 -0.93
C PHE A 53 20.79 10.39 -0.16
N LEU A 54 21.64 11.39 0.05
CA LEU A 54 21.31 12.64 0.73
C LEU A 54 21.68 13.84 -0.12
N CYS A 55 20.71 14.70 -0.36
CA CYS A 55 20.96 16.05 -0.82
C CYS A 55 20.82 17.02 0.35
N GLU A 56 21.94 17.50 0.90
CA GLU A 56 21.94 18.38 2.07
C GLU A 56 21.20 19.71 1.81
N GLU A 57 21.27 20.23 0.58
CA GLU A 57 20.60 21.47 0.18
C GLU A 57 19.06 21.39 0.28
N LEU A 58 18.50 20.21 0.16
CA LEU A 58 17.05 19.95 0.21
C LEU A 58 16.59 19.41 1.58
N SER A 59 17.54 18.93 2.39
CA SER A 59 17.22 18.22 3.61
C SER A 59 16.96 19.17 4.79
N ALA A 60 15.86 18.94 5.50
CA ALA A 60 15.56 19.60 6.78
C ALA A 60 16.22 18.90 7.99
N GLY A 61 17.13 17.98 7.76
CA GLY A 61 17.86 17.21 8.79
C GLY A 61 17.76 15.69 8.62
N PRO A 62 18.53 14.93 9.41
CA PRO A 62 18.56 13.48 9.31
C PRO A 62 17.24 12.84 9.80
N PRO A 63 16.92 11.61 9.38
CA PRO A 63 15.89 10.80 10.03
C PRO A 63 16.29 10.49 11.48
N ALA A 64 15.29 10.19 12.31
CA ALA A 64 15.52 9.92 13.74
C ALA A 64 16.33 8.64 13.99
N ALA A 65 16.29 7.69 13.05
CA ALA A 65 17.01 6.43 13.14
C ALA A 65 18.43 6.54 12.62
N LEU A 66 19.36 5.80 13.23
CA LEU A 66 20.71 5.61 12.71
C LEU A 66 20.64 4.91 11.34
N LEU A 67 21.34 5.51 10.36
CA LEU A 67 21.43 4.97 9.01
C LEU A 67 22.69 4.08 8.87
N ASP A 68 22.43 2.85 8.42
CA ASP A 68 23.45 1.93 7.98
C ASP A 68 22.96 1.28 6.67
N PRO A 69 23.63 1.54 5.53
CA PRO A 69 24.87 2.32 5.35
C PRO A 69 24.68 3.84 5.54
N LEU A 70 25.80 4.53 5.80
CA LEU A 70 25.81 6.00 5.79
C LEU A 70 25.39 6.56 4.42
N PRO A 71 24.69 7.67 4.37
CA PRO A 71 24.22 8.24 3.10
C PRO A 71 25.38 8.74 2.25
N ALA A 72 25.32 8.45 0.95
CA ALA A 72 26.14 9.11 -0.04
C ALA A 72 25.58 10.49 -0.34
N THR A 73 26.39 11.54 -0.18
CA THR A 73 25.97 12.91 -0.48
C THR A 73 25.95 13.16 -1.98
N VAL A 74 24.90 13.84 -2.44
CA VAL A 74 24.70 14.15 -3.86
C VAL A 74 24.41 15.64 -4.04
N THR A 75 24.76 16.21 -5.21
CA THR A 75 24.33 17.55 -5.57
C THR A 75 22.82 17.60 -5.82
N ARG A 76 22.23 18.79 -5.71
CA ARG A 76 20.82 19.02 -6.00
C ARG A 76 20.42 18.55 -7.40
N ALA A 77 21.20 18.85 -8.42
CA ALA A 77 20.95 18.43 -9.80
C ALA A 77 20.92 16.89 -9.95
N VAL A 78 21.80 16.17 -9.24
CA VAL A 78 21.82 14.70 -9.20
C VAL A 78 20.57 14.18 -8.48
N PHE A 79 20.21 14.77 -7.34
CA PHE A 79 19.03 14.34 -6.59
C PHE A 79 17.75 14.53 -7.39
N GLU A 80 17.53 15.71 -7.99
CA GLU A 80 16.38 16.00 -8.84
C GLU A 80 16.26 15.03 -10.03
N LYS A 81 17.40 14.56 -10.59
CA LYS A 81 17.40 13.51 -11.62
C LYS A 81 16.90 12.16 -11.10
N MET A 82 17.25 11.80 -9.88
CA MET A 82 16.84 10.54 -9.24
C MET A 82 15.41 10.59 -8.70
N SER A 83 14.98 11.74 -8.19
CA SER A 83 13.69 11.97 -7.56
C SER A 83 12.51 11.69 -8.50
N TYR A 84 11.39 11.29 -7.91
CA TYR A 84 10.09 11.16 -8.57
C TYR A 84 9.01 12.05 -7.91
N ARG A 85 9.43 12.98 -7.04
CA ARG A 85 8.57 13.99 -6.39
C ARG A 85 8.80 15.36 -7.02
N ASP A 86 7.74 16.16 -7.08
CA ASP A 86 7.85 17.57 -7.52
C ASP A 86 8.61 18.43 -6.50
N ASN A 87 8.42 18.11 -5.20
CA ASN A 87 9.08 18.80 -4.09
C ASN A 87 9.80 17.75 -3.22
N PRO A 88 11.02 17.35 -3.59
CA PRO A 88 11.80 16.38 -2.83
C PRO A 88 12.35 16.98 -1.55
N ASP A 89 12.50 16.15 -0.51
CA ASP A 89 13.04 16.52 0.79
C ASP A 89 14.50 16.09 1.01
N GLY A 90 15.18 15.69 -0.05
CA GLY A 90 16.61 15.37 -0.05
C GLY A 90 16.96 13.96 0.42
N TRP A 91 16.00 13.11 0.73
CA TRP A 91 16.23 11.72 1.15
C TRP A 91 15.70 10.71 0.15
N LEU A 92 16.55 9.79 -0.30
CA LEU A 92 16.19 8.67 -1.17
C LEU A 92 17.00 7.43 -0.77
N ALA A 93 16.34 6.28 -0.70
CA ALA A 93 17.00 5.03 -0.39
C ALA A 93 16.57 3.90 -1.34
N ILE A 94 17.48 2.95 -1.56
CA ILE A 94 17.20 1.64 -2.14
C ILE A 94 17.06 0.67 -0.98
N VAL A 95 15.87 0.11 -0.79
CA VAL A 95 15.60 -0.87 0.27
C VAL A 95 15.23 -2.22 -0.33
N PRO A 96 15.42 -3.35 0.38
CA PRO A 96 14.81 -4.61 0.01
C PRO A 96 13.30 -4.46 -0.10
N ALA A 97 12.69 -4.99 -1.16
CA ALA A 97 11.24 -5.02 -1.27
C ALA A 97 10.68 -6.00 -0.21
N PRO A 98 9.70 -5.59 0.63
CA PRO A 98 9.06 -6.51 1.55
C PRO A 98 8.44 -7.67 0.78
N HIS A 99 8.80 -8.89 1.15
CA HIS A 99 8.20 -10.09 0.61
C HIS A 99 7.42 -10.80 1.72
N ARG A 100 6.11 -10.84 1.58
CA ARG A 100 5.22 -11.55 2.50
C ARG A 100 4.47 -12.63 1.75
N ILE A 101 4.14 -13.71 2.45
CA ILE A 101 3.31 -14.81 1.94
C ILE A 101 2.08 -14.93 2.83
N LEU A 102 0.98 -15.47 2.29
CA LEU A 102 -0.29 -15.62 3.00
C LEU A 102 -0.14 -16.35 4.33
N ASP A 103 0.64 -17.43 4.36
CA ASP A 103 0.81 -18.27 5.56
C ASP A 103 1.52 -17.55 6.73
N SER A 104 2.24 -16.47 6.44
CA SER A 104 2.91 -15.66 7.46
C SER A 104 2.14 -14.41 7.87
N PHE A 105 0.87 -14.29 7.44
CA PHE A 105 0.07 -13.10 7.68
C PHE A 105 -0.36 -13.02 9.16
N PRO A 106 -0.08 -11.91 9.85
CA PRO A 106 -0.48 -11.76 11.24
C PRO A 106 -1.98 -11.52 11.34
N LEU A 107 -2.72 -12.45 11.93
CA LEU A 107 -4.17 -12.31 12.13
C LEU A 107 -4.49 -12.03 13.59
N SER A 108 -5.32 -11.05 13.85
CA SER A 108 -5.97 -10.84 15.14
C SER A 108 -7.06 -11.90 15.39
N PRO A 109 -7.62 -12.01 16.61
CA PRO A 109 -8.72 -12.95 16.87
C PRO A 109 -9.99 -12.71 16.03
N ALA A 110 -10.21 -11.48 15.59
CA ALA A 110 -11.31 -11.11 14.69
C ALA A 110 -10.77 -10.30 13.50
N PRO A 111 -10.10 -10.93 12.52
CA PRO A 111 -9.39 -10.21 11.47
C PRO A 111 -10.29 -9.27 10.67
N LEU A 112 -9.75 -8.09 10.37
CA LEU A 112 -10.30 -7.13 9.42
C LEU A 112 -9.30 -6.96 8.29
N LEU A 113 -9.63 -7.47 7.12
CA LEU A 113 -8.76 -7.43 5.96
C LEU A 113 -9.38 -6.60 4.83
N ILE A 114 -8.53 -6.13 3.96
CA ILE A 114 -8.93 -5.56 2.66
C ILE A 114 -8.39 -6.47 1.57
N LEU A 115 -9.18 -6.67 0.53
CA LEU A 115 -8.78 -7.31 -0.70
C LEU A 115 -8.98 -6.32 -1.85
N ALA A 116 -7.93 -6.05 -2.59
CA ALA A 116 -7.92 -5.18 -3.76
C ALA A 116 -7.64 -6.04 -5.00
N GLU A 117 -8.68 -6.31 -5.80
CA GLU A 117 -8.55 -7.07 -7.05
C GLU A 117 -8.16 -6.16 -8.19
N SER A 118 -7.03 -6.45 -8.84
CA SER A 118 -6.59 -5.83 -10.10
C SER A 118 -6.57 -4.29 -10.11
N VAL A 119 -6.42 -3.64 -8.94
CA VAL A 119 -6.35 -2.18 -8.86
C VAL A 119 -5.18 -1.66 -9.70
N GLU A 120 -5.47 -0.75 -10.64
CA GLU A 120 -4.50 -0.33 -11.67
C GLU A 120 -3.68 0.89 -11.28
N LYS A 121 -4.30 1.82 -10.51
CA LYS A 121 -3.66 3.10 -10.19
C LYS A 121 -2.86 3.01 -8.89
N PRO A 122 -1.54 3.25 -8.94
CA PRO A 122 -0.69 3.24 -7.73
C PRO A 122 -1.21 4.18 -6.65
N GLY A 123 -1.82 5.31 -7.05
CA GLY A 123 -2.41 6.28 -6.14
C GLY A 123 -3.57 5.72 -5.33
N ASN A 124 -4.44 4.92 -5.96
CA ASN A 124 -5.58 4.28 -5.28
C ASN A 124 -5.11 3.22 -4.30
N LEU A 125 -4.16 2.36 -4.71
CA LEU A 125 -3.60 1.35 -3.82
C LEU A 125 -2.86 1.99 -2.63
N GLY A 126 -2.13 3.08 -2.87
CA GLY A 126 -1.50 3.86 -1.80
C GLY A 126 -2.52 4.51 -0.85
N ALA A 127 -3.63 5.04 -1.36
CA ALA A 127 -4.71 5.60 -0.54
C ALA A 127 -5.42 4.50 0.28
N ILE A 128 -5.63 3.31 -0.29
CA ILE A 128 -6.15 2.15 0.43
C ILE A 128 -5.21 1.77 1.59
N LEU A 129 -3.91 1.67 1.36
CA LEU A 129 -2.91 1.37 2.39
C LEU A 129 -2.94 2.41 3.52
N ARG A 130 -3.05 3.70 3.18
CA ARG A 130 -3.15 4.78 4.17
C ARG A 130 -4.41 4.69 5.01
N THR A 131 -5.54 4.35 4.39
CA THR A 131 -6.81 4.14 5.11
C THR A 131 -6.75 2.88 5.96
N ALA A 132 -6.12 1.82 5.46
CA ALA A 132 -5.88 0.57 6.17
C ALA A 132 -5.08 0.78 7.46
N ASP A 133 -3.98 1.55 7.39
CA ASP A 133 -3.18 1.93 8.55
C ASP A 133 -4.02 2.71 9.58
N ALA A 134 -4.75 3.74 9.12
CA ALA A 134 -5.59 4.56 9.99
C ALA A 134 -6.72 3.78 10.68
N ALA A 135 -7.23 2.74 10.03
CA ALA A 135 -8.31 1.89 10.55
C ALA A 135 -7.79 0.70 11.38
N GLY A 136 -6.47 0.49 11.45
CA GLY A 136 -5.87 -0.61 12.19
C GLY A 136 -6.24 -1.99 11.64
N VAL A 137 -6.26 -2.17 10.32
CA VAL A 137 -6.56 -3.48 9.71
C VAL A 137 -5.41 -4.46 9.91
N ASP A 138 -5.72 -5.76 9.93
CA ASP A 138 -4.71 -6.82 9.98
C ASP A 138 -3.85 -6.86 8.70
N GLY A 139 -4.43 -6.46 7.54
CA GLY A 139 -3.64 -6.31 6.33
C GLY A 139 -4.42 -6.20 5.02
N LEU A 140 -3.66 -6.18 3.92
CA LEU A 140 -4.13 -5.99 2.55
C LEU A 140 -3.71 -7.17 1.66
N LEU A 141 -4.67 -7.81 1.01
CA LEU A 141 -4.46 -8.78 -0.07
C LEU A 141 -4.58 -8.05 -1.41
N VAL A 142 -3.52 -8.04 -2.21
CA VAL A 142 -3.53 -7.48 -3.56
C VAL A 142 -3.62 -8.64 -4.54
N CYS A 143 -4.81 -8.90 -5.04
CA CYS A 143 -5.09 -10.04 -5.90
C CYS A 143 -4.92 -9.67 -7.38
N ASP A 144 -4.24 -10.55 -8.11
CA ASP A 144 -3.97 -10.41 -9.55
C ASP A 144 -3.41 -9.02 -9.90
N PRO A 145 -2.30 -8.58 -9.28
CA PRO A 145 -1.84 -7.20 -9.27
C PRO A 145 -1.45 -6.69 -10.66
N ARG A 146 -2.07 -5.61 -11.11
CA ARG A 146 -1.66 -4.87 -12.32
C ARG A 146 -0.51 -3.91 -12.03
N VAL A 147 -0.41 -3.41 -10.82
CA VAL A 147 0.70 -2.59 -10.32
C VAL A 147 1.37 -3.31 -9.15
N ASP A 148 2.71 -3.34 -9.12
CA ASP A 148 3.47 -4.01 -8.06
C ASP A 148 3.60 -3.14 -6.81
N LEU A 149 3.59 -3.77 -5.62
CA LEU A 149 3.73 -3.07 -4.34
C LEU A 149 5.08 -2.33 -4.22
N SER A 150 6.11 -2.72 -4.99
CA SER A 150 7.39 -2.03 -5.02
C SER A 150 7.40 -0.75 -5.87
N ASN A 151 6.27 -0.37 -6.47
CA ASN A 151 6.16 0.85 -7.27
C ASN A 151 6.36 2.10 -6.38
N PRO A 152 7.31 3.00 -6.73
CA PRO A 152 7.61 4.18 -5.93
C PRO A 152 6.40 5.09 -5.68
N ASN A 153 5.46 5.15 -6.61
CA ASN A 153 4.25 5.95 -6.44
C ASN A 153 3.30 5.37 -5.37
N ILE A 154 3.34 4.05 -5.08
CA ILE A 154 2.60 3.47 -3.96
C ILE A 154 3.22 3.93 -2.64
N VAL A 155 4.55 3.88 -2.50
CA VAL A 155 5.26 4.38 -1.31
C VAL A 155 4.88 5.84 -1.04
N ARG A 156 4.93 6.68 -2.08
CA ARG A 156 4.56 8.10 -1.98
C ARG A 156 3.09 8.28 -1.59
N ALA A 157 2.16 7.63 -2.29
CA ALA A 157 0.72 7.80 -2.09
C ALA A 157 0.26 7.25 -0.74
N SER A 158 0.87 6.16 -0.26
CA SER A 158 0.63 5.61 1.07
C SER A 158 1.31 6.40 2.19
N ARG A 159 2.20 7.35 1.86
CA ARG A 159 3.05 8.02 2.85
C ARG A 159 3.84 7.03 3.72
N GLY A 160 4.32 5.94 3.11
CA GLY A 160 5.10 4.92 3.80
C GLY A 160 4.29 3.89 4.60
N THR A 161 2.95 3.98 4.66
CA THR A 161 2.15 2.96 5.38
C THR A 161 2.20 1.57 4.74
N LEU A 162 2.74 1.45 3.53
CA LEU A 162 3.15 0.16 2.96
C LEU A 162 4.11 -0.63 3.89
N PHE A 163 4.88 0.05 4.73
CA PHE A 163 5.83 -0.58 5.65
C PHE A 163 5.19 -0.94 7.00
N THR A 164 4.07 -0.33 7.36
CA THR A 164 3.34 -0.59 8.62
C THR A 164 2.19 -1.57 8.45
N VAL A 165 1.47 -1.49 7.32
CA VAL A 165 0.38 -2.41 7.00
C VAL A 165 0.92 -3.67 6.34
N PRO A 166 0.67 -4.87 6.88
CA PRO A 166 0.97 -6.10 6.18
C PRO A 166 0.25 -6.14 4.82
N ALA A 167 1.00 -6.30 3.74
CA ALA A 167 0.44 -6.42 2.39
C ALA A 167 1.09 -7.59 1.64
N VAL A 168 0.30 -8.34 0.89
CA VAL A 168 0.76 -9.47 0.09
C VAL A 168 0.16 -9.42 -1.32
N GLU A 169 1.01 -9.66 -2.32
CA GLU A 169 0.57 -9.92 -3.71
C GLU A 169 0.30 -11.41 -3.87
N THR A 170 -0.87 -11.77 -4.40
CA THR A 170 -1.31 -13.16 -4.57
C THR A 170 -2.27 -13.28 -5.75
N THR A 171 -2.72 -14.48 -6.05
CA THR A 171 -3.81 -14.71 -6.99
C THR A 171 -5.16 -14.76 -6.28
N SER A 172 -6.25 -14.45 -7.00
CA SER A 172 -7.61 -14.55 -6.46
C SER A 172 -7.92 -15.95 -5.92
N GLY A 173 -7.46 -17.00 -6.60
CA GLY A 173 -7.67 -18.38 -6.17
C GLY A 173 -6.96 -18.72 -4.85
N GLU A 174 -5.69 -18.33 -4.71
CA GLU A 174 -4.92 -18.53 -3.47
C GLU A 174 -5.50 -17.72 -2.31
N ALA A 175 -5.87 -16.47 -2.55
CA ALA A 175 -6.50 -15.62 -1.54
C ALA A 175 -7.80 -16.21 -1.03
N LEU A 176 -8.69 -16.67 -1.93
CA LEU A 176 -9.96 -17.28 -1.55
C LEU A 176 -9.75 -18.55 -0.73
N ALA A 177 -8.86 -19.44 -1.17
CA ALA A 177 -8.55 -20.68 -0.44
C ALA A 177 -8.03 -20.37 0.97
N TRP A 178 -7.13 -19.39 1.10
CA TRP A 178 -6.58 -18.98 2.38
C TRP A 178 -7.64 -18.32 3.29
N LEU A 179 -8.50 -17.43 2.76
CA LEU A 179 -9.61 -16.83 3.52
C LEU A 179 -10.57 -17.89 4.06
N ARG A 180 -10.94 -18.88 3.23
CA ARG A 180 -11.79 -20.00 3.64
C ARG A 180 -11.15 -20.86 4.73
N ALA A 181 -9.85 -21.19 4.59
CA ALA A 181 -9.11 -21.96 5.58
C ALA A 181 -9.06 -21.26 6.95
N ASN A 182 -8.98 -19.92 6.95
CA ASN A 182 -8.98 -19.10 8.16
C ASN A 182 -10.38 -18.67 8.64
N ARG A 183 -11.46 -19.13 7.99
CA ARG A 183 -12.87 -18.80 8.32
C ARG A 183 -13.15 -17.28 8.28
N ILE A 184 -12.51 -16.58 7.36
CA ILE A 184 -12.71 -15.15 7.14
C ILE A 184 -13.74 -14.98 6.02
N ARG A 185 -14.85 -14.30 6.32
CA ARG A 185 -15.91 -14.07 5.35
C ARG A 185 -15.47 -13.03 4.31
N VAL A 186 -15.87 -13.23 3.07
CA VAL A 186 -15.65 -12.29 1.98
C VAL A 186 -16.88 -11.39 1.84
N LEU A 187 -16.69 -10.09 2.01
CA LEU A 187 -17.69 -9.07 1.75
C LEU A 187 -17.33 -8.33 0.46
N ALA A 188 -18.10 -8.52 -0.59
CA ALA A 188 -17.91 -7.87 -1.88
C ALA A 188 -18.62 -6.51 -1.92
N ALA A 189 -17.85 -5.45 -2.21
CA ALA A 189 -18.40 -4.14 -2.49
C ALA A 189 -18.82 -4.05 -3.97
N THR A 190 -20.14 -3.95 -4.21
CA THR A 190 -20.71 -3.90 -5.56
C THR A 190 -21.99 -3.07 -5.57
N PRO A 191 -22.27 -2.29 -6.64
CA PRO A 191 -23.57 -1.62 -6.78
C PRO A 191 -24.73 -2.59 -7.06
N HIS A 192 -24.45 -3.83 -7.46
CA HIS A 192 -25.44 -4.83 -7.91
C HIS A 192 -25.96 -5.68 -6.75
N THR A 193 -26.50 -5.05 -5.71
CA THR A 193 -27.16 -5.69 -4.56
C THR A 193 -28.13 -4.71 -3.90
N ASP A 194 -29.05 -5.21 -3.09
CA ASP A 194 -29.98 -4.37 -2.32
C ASP A 194 -29.50 -4.13 -0.89
N ILE A 195 -28.52 -4.88 -0.41
CA ILE A 195 -28.02 -4.78 0.96
C ILE A 195 -27.10 -3.57 1.08
N LEU A 196 -27.41 -2.68 2.02
CA LEU A 196 -26.55 -1.55 2.34
C LEU A 196 -25.33 -2.00 3.17
N TYR A 197 -24.21 -1.34 3.00
CA TYR A 197 -22.99 -1.63 3.77
C TYR A 197 -23.20 -1.49 5.29
N THR A 198 -24.16 -0.64 5.70
CA THR A 198 -24.55 -0.45 7.10
C THR A 198 -25.35 -1.59 7.71
N ASP A 199 -25.97 -2.43 6.87
CA ASP A 199 -26.79 -3.56 7.29
C ASP A 199 -25.98 -4.83 7.48
N ALA A 200 -24.70 -4.82 7.07
CA ALA A 200 -23.77 -5.91 7.23
C ALA A 200 -23.21 -6.00 8.66
N ASP A 201 -23.11 -7.21 9.23
CA ASP A 201 -22.35 -7.44 10.47
C ASP A 201 -20.85 -7.55 10.16
N LEU A 202 -20.08 -6.51 10.49
CA LEU A 202 -18.65 -6.40 10.27
C LEU A 202 -17.81 -6.65 11.53
N ARG A 203 -18.42 -7.10 12.62
CA ARG A 203 -17.73 -7.41 13.89
C ARG A 203 -16.96 -8.72 13.84
N GLN A 204 -17.44 -9.67 13.03
CA GLN A 204 -16.81 -10.98 12.84
C GLN A 204 -15.62 -10.90 11.87
N PRO A 205 -14.75 -11.96 11.80
CA PRO A 205 -13.69 -12.04 10.81
C PRO A 205 -14.21 -11.75 9.40
N VAL A 206 -13.67 -10.69 8.75
CA VAL A 206 -14.14 -10.25 7.44
C VAL A 206 -13.02 -9.67 6.60
N CYS A 207 -13.05 -9.97 5.30
CA CYS A 207 -12.25 -9.37 4.26
C CYS A 207 -13.16 -8.55 3.35
N ILE A 208 -12.93 -7.25 3.28
CA ILE A 208 -13.66 -6.32 2.40
C ILE A 208 -12.99 -6.36 1.04
N ALA A 209 -13.68 -6.91 0.04
CA ALA A 209 -13.20 -7.02 -1.33
C ALA A 209 -13.68 -5.84 -2.17
N VAL A 210 -12.74 -5.20 -2.88
CA VAL A 210 -12.96 -4.13 -3.83
C VAL A 210 -12.23 -4.43 -5.14
N GLY A 211 -12.82 -4.04 -6.27
CA GLY A 211 -12.29 -4.31 -7.60
C GLY A 211 -11.74 -3.07 -8.30
N THR A 212 -11.62 -3.17 -9.62
CA THR A 212 -11.15 -2.08 -10.49
C THR A 212 -12.12 -0.89 -10.46
N GLU A 213 -11.63 0.27 -10.91
CA GLU A 213 -12.43 1.49 -10.94
C GLU A 213 -13.56 1.45 -11.99
N ASP A 214 -13.34 0.75 -13.08
CA ASP A 214 -14.24 0.72 -14.22
C ASP A 214 -15.21 -0.47 -14.19
N GLU A 215 -14.70 -1.68 -13.90
CA GLU A 215 -15.47 -2.93 -13.97
C GLU A 215 -15.88 -3.46 -12.58
N GLY A 216 -15.27 -2.96 -11.51
CA GLY A 216 -15.50 -3.46 -10.16
C GLY A 216 -14.81 -4.81 -9.91
N LEU A 217 -15.43 -5.65 -9.10
CA LEU A 217 -14.99 -7.02 -8.84
C LEU A 217 -15.39 -7.94 -10.00
N THR A 218 -14.53 -8.90 -10.32
CA THR A 218 -14.86 -9.96 -11.28
C THR A 218 -15.97 -10.88 -10.74
N ASP A 219 -16.60 -11.64 -11.65
CA ASP A 219 -17.58 -12.67 -11.28
C ASP A 219 -16.99 -13.69 -10.30
N PHE A 220 -15.69 -13.97 -10.39
CA PHE A 220 -15.03 -14.84 -9.43
C PHE A 220 -15.27 -14.41 -7.98
N TRP A 221 -15.06 -13.12 -7.66
CA TRP A 221 -15.28 -12.62 -6.31
C TRP A 221 -16.76 -12.42 -6.00
N LEU A 222 -17.54 -12.00 -6.99
CA LEU A 222 -19.00 -11.85 -6.81
C LEU A 222 -19.67 -13.18 -6.49
N ASP A 223 -19.27 -14.27 -7.13
CA ASP A 223 -19.87 -15.60 -6.91
C ASP A 223 -19.37 -16.28 -5.63
N ASN A 224 -18.16 -15.93 -5.17
CA ASN A 224 -17.56 -16.50 -3.97
C ASN A 224 -17.71 -15.62 -2.72
N ALA A 225 -18.36 -14.45 -2.83
CA ALA A 225 -18.61 -13.58 -1.67
C ALA A 225 -19.69 -14.18 -0.76
N ASP A 226 -19.44 -14.13 0.56
CA ASP A 226 -20.42 -14.51 1.58
C ASP A 226 -21.49 -13.44 1.74
N LEU A 227 -21.18 -12.18 1.40
CA LEU A 227 -22.09 -11.04 1.44
C LEU A 227 -21.72 -10.03 0.37
N LYS A 228 -22.72 -9.46 -0.28
CA LYS A 228 -22.58 -8.35 -1.22
C LYS A 228 -23.20 -7.11 -0.62
N VAL A 229 -22.49 -5.99 -0.64
CA VAL A 229 -23.02 -4.72 -0.10
C VAL A 229 -22.79 -3.57 -1.07
N LYS A 230 -23.70 -2.57 -1.01
CA LYS A 230 -23.57 -1.33 -1.75
C LYS A 230 -23.45 -0.11 -0.85
N ILE A 231 -22.78 0.91 -1.36
CA ILE A 231 -22.86 2.28 -0.85
C ILE A 231 -23.96 2.98 -1.65
N PRO A 232 -24.96 3.57 -1.00
CA PRO A 232 -26.06 4.22 -1.72
C PRO A 232 -25.57 5.46 -2.47
N MET A 233 -25.94 5.57 -3.76
CA MET A 233 -25.65 6.73 -4.60
C MET A 233 -26.89 7.59 -4.70
N MET A 234 -26.83 8.84 -4.20
CA MET A 234 -27.96 9.79 -4.18
C MET A 234 -27.91 10.77 -5.36
N GLY A 235 -26.84 10.74 -6.14
CA GLY A 235 -26.61 11.65 -7.25
C GLY A 235 -26.71 10.96 -8.62
N LYS A 236 -25.96 11.50 -9.60
CA LYS A 236 -25.97 11.02 -10.99
C LYS A 236 -24.84 10.02 -11.29
N VAL A 237 -23.84 9.91 -10.43
CA VAL A 237 -22.73 8.97 -10.63
C VAL A 237 -23.13 7.58 -10.14
N ASN A 238 -22.61 6.55 -10.80
CA ASN A 238 -22.94 5.16 -10.51
C ASN A 238 -21.98 4.52 -9.49
N SER A 239 -20.82 5.14 -9.25
CA SER A 239 -19.79 4.60 -8.37
C SER A 239 -18.96 5.71 -7.73
N LEU A 240 -18.21 5.38 -6.68
CA LEU A 240 -17.16 6.18 -6.08
C LEU A 240 -15.80 5.64 -6.50
N ASN A 241 -14.77 6.46 -6.34
CA ASN A 241 -13.39 6.00 -6.43
C ASN A 241 -13.17 4.81 -5.48
N VAL A 242 -12.41 3.79 -5.92
CA VAL A 242 -12.20 2.55 -5.17
C VAL A 242 -11.64 2.78 -3.77
N SER A 243 -10.69 3.69 -3.60
CA SER A 243 -10.13 4.00 -2.27
C SER A 243 -11.15 4.69 -1.36
N THR A 244 -12.04 5.51 -1.94
CA THR A 244 -13.16 6.15 -1.19
C THR A 244 -14.17 5.11 -0.75
N SER A 245 -14.57 4.20 -1.65
CA SER A 245 -15.49 3.10 -1.31
C SER A 245 -14.91 2.22 -0.20
N THR A 246 -13.63 1.88 -0.32
CA THR A 246 -12.92 1.13 0.71
C THR A 246 -12.98 1.85 2.06
N ALA A 247 -12.69 3.15 2.09
CA ALA A 247 -12.69 3.94 3.32
C ALA A 247 -14.06 3.97 3.99
N ILE A 248 -15.14 4.16 3.24
CA ILE A 248 -16.50 4.21 3.77
C ILE A 248 -16.88 2.88 4.44
N ILE A 249 -16.69 1.75 3.76
CA ILE A 249 -17.04 0.43 4.30
C ILE A 249 -16.13 0.06 5.46
N LEU A 250 -14.84 0.37 5.36
CA LEU A 250 -13.86 0.07 6.39
C LEU A 250 -14.15 0.82 7.70
N TYR A 251 -14.51 2.11 7.62
CA TYR A 251 -14.85 2.89 8.81
C TYR A 251 -16.21 2.52 9.42
N GLU A 252 -17.11 1.92 8.65
CA GLU A 252 -18.29 1.26 9.23
C GLU A 252 -17.87 0.03 10.04
N ALA A 253 -16.92 -0.77 9.56
CA ALA A 253 -16.37 -1.87 10.35
C ALA A 253 -15.70 -1.38 11.63
N VAL A 254 -14.91 -0.30 11.56
CA VAL A 254 -14.31 0.34 12.73
C VAL A 254 -15.39 0.79 13.72
N ARG A 255 -16.44 1.48 13.25
CA ARG A 255 -17.57 1.92 14.08
C ARG A 255 -18.26 0.76 14.80
N GLN A 256 -18.49 -0.35 14.08
CA GLN A 256 -19.16 -1.52 14.67
C GLN A 256 -18.29 -2.27 15.69
N ARG A 257 -16.95 -2.26 15.50
CA ARG A 257 -15.98 -2.96 16.35
C ARG A 257 -15.56 -2.16 17.56
N ALA A 258 -15.60 -0.83 17.47
CA ALA A 258 -15.27 0.05 18.60
C ALA A 258 -16.32 -0.02 19.69
N GLY A 259 -15.89 -0.25 20.92
CA GLY A 259 -16.74 -0.09 22.09
C GLY A 259 -17.18 1.37 22.28
N LYS A 260 -18.29 1.58 23.00
CA LYS A 260 -18.71 2.95 23.34
C LYS A 260 -17.60 3.63 24.17
N GLY A 261 -16.90 4.59 23.57
CA GLY A 261 -15.83 5.38 24.19
C GLY A 261 -14.39 5.01 23.79
N GLU A 262 -14.18 4.04 22.88
CA GLU A 262 -12.85 3.64 22.42
C GLU A 262 -12.37 4.35 21.13
N LEU A 263 -13.25 5.09 20.46
CA LEU A 263 -12.85 5.94 19.34
C LEU A 263 -12.13 7.18 19.90
N LYS A 264 -10.82 7.26 19.62
CA LYS A 264 -9.94 8.40 20.00
C LYS A 264 -10.24 9.62 19.14
#